data_aa27adf1e517c5b4a7efcd72f2ca0d89
#
_entry.id   aa27adf1e517c5b4a7efcd72f2ca0d89
#
_cell.length_a   1.000
_cell.length_b   1.000
_cell.length_c   1.000
_cell.angle_alpha   90.00
_cell.angle_beta   90.00
_cell.angle_gamma   90.00
#
_symmetry.space_group_name_H-M   'P 1'
#
loop_
_entity.id
_entity.type
_entity.pdbx_description
1 polymer ?
#
loop_
_entity_poly.entity_id
_entity_poly.type
_entity_poly.pdbx_seq_one_letter_code
_entity_poly.pdbx_strand_id
1 'polypeptide(L)'
;MQKKILSDTLLQIFRTRKRFVFGILISLILETVISLGLPGILSRIIDGLGKQTITWLVAFILFFLAVVVVKGFATVLNSYLSEKMGRSVCDEIRKELLKKLFQFSVSQHKMSKTGDFFEKIEGDVNVMVGFFSNMLIDIMSSSFMIVGILVVFLTKSLILGGIFCVIAVLIFVIFIGTQKSLSALWNDARVSETKLFGEFSEDVYAAADVKGIGKEDYIHERFRKDFAEFEQKQVKASFWGNLPATVFFSLLNVAEGIALLIGVQLLNRGRLSIGELYLLTSYVGLLNMPFFHLKYQFAQMPMSLAALKL
;
A
#
# COMPACT_ATOMS: atom_id res chain seq x y z
N MET A 1 15.80 -5.33 19.16
CA MET A 1 14.95 -6.44 19.59
C MET A 1 13.78 -6.67 18.63
N GLN A 2 13.02 -5.65 18.22
CA GLN A 2 11.86 -5.73 17.30
C GLN A 2 12.15 -6.38 15.93
N LYS A 3 13.27 -6.01 15.26
CA LYS A 3 13.66 -6.60 13.96
C LYS A 3 13.89 -8.11 14.04
N LYS A 4 14.33 -8.61 15.19
CA LYS A 4 14.64 -10.05 15.38
C LYS A 4 13.35 -10.86 15.55
N ILE A 5 12.38 -10.36 16.31
CA ILE A 5 11.08 -11.03 16.50
C ILE A 5 10.34 -11.12 15.16
N LEU A 6 10.30 -10.02 14.40
CA LEU A 6 9.67 -10.01 13.07
C LEU A 6 10.35 -10.98 12.10
N SER A 7 11.71 -11.00 12.10
CA SER A 7 12.46 -11.90 11.21
C SER A 7 12.24 -13.37 11.59
N ASP A 8 12.19 -13.67 12.88
CA ASP A 8 12.03 -15.05 13.36
C ASP A 8 10.60 -15.55 13.08
N THR A 9 9.58 -14.71 13.28
CA THR A 9 8.17 -15.05 12.96
C THR A 9 7.99 -15.23 11.45
N LEU A 10 8.52 -14.32 10.63
CA LEU A 10 8.49 -14.45 9.17
C LEU A 10 9.21 -15.72 8.70
N LEU A 11 10.40 -16.00 9.22
CA LEU A 11 11.15 -17.21 8.89
C LEU A 11 10.40 -18.49 9.28
N GLN A 12 9.71 -18.50 10.40
CA GLN A 12 8.89 -19.63 10.84
C GLN A 12 7.70 -19.83 9.92
N ILE A 13 7.00 -18.77 9.52
CA ILE A 13 5.88 -18.82 8.55
C ILE A 13 6.40 -19.33 7.19
N PHE A 14 7.51 -18.79 6.69
CA PHE A 14 8.13 -19.24 5.45
C PHE A 14 8.52 -20.74 5.49
N ARG A 15 9.01 -21.21 6.62
CA ARG A 15 9.38 -22.62 6.80
C ARG A 15 8.17 -23.57 6.87
N THR A 16 7.13 -23.15 7.59
CA THR A 16 5.95 -24.03 7.86
C THR A 16 5.01 -24.06 6.67
N ARG A 17 4.93 -22.98 5.85
CA ARG A 17 3.93 -22.83 4.78
C ARG A 17 4.54 -22.60 3.40
N LYS A 18 5.68 -23.24 3.12
CA LYS A 18 6.44 -23.12 1.86
C LYS A 18 5.58 -23.17 0.59
N ARG A 19 4.57 -24.06 0.56
CA ARG A 19 3.71 -24.24 -0.61
C ARG A 19 2.86 -23.00 -0.92
N PHE A 20 2.30 -22.35 0.12
CA PHE A 20 1.53 -21.11 -0.06
C PHE A 20 2.41 -19.96 -0.49
N VAL A 21 3.55 -19.78 0.18
CA VAL A 21 4.52 -18.72 -0.17
C VAL A 21 5.02 -18.89 -1.61
N PHE A 22 5.34 -20.10 -2.03
CA PHE A 22 5.77 -20.39 -3.39
C PHE A 22 4.65 -20.13 -4.40
N GLY A 23 3.40 -20.52 -4.10
CA GLY A 23 2.24 -20.21 -4.94
C GLY A 23 2.00 -18.70 -5.10
N ILE A 24 2.09 -17.94 -4.01
CA ILE A 24 1.96 -16.48 -4.02
C ILE A 24 3.09 -15.86 -4.87
N LEU A 25 4.34 -16.28 -4.67
CA LEU A 25 5.48 -15.75 -5.43
C LEU A 25 5.32 -16.01 -6.93
N ILE A 26 4.92 -17.20 -7.32
CA ILE A 26 4.69 -17.53 -8.74
C ILE A 26 3.55 -16.67 -9.29
N SER A 27 2.43 -16.55 -8.57
CA SER A 27 1.31 -15.74 -9.04
C SER A 27 1.66 -14.26 -9.15
N LEU A 28 2.46 -13.70 -8.22
CA LEU A 28 2.97 -12.33 -8.27
C LEU A 28 3.89 -12.10 -9.48
N ILE A 29 4.84 -13.02 -9.71
CA ILE A 29 5.74 -12.93 -10.86
C ILE A 29 4.95 -13.01 -12.16
N LEU A 30 4.01 -13.95 -12.26
CA LEU A 30 3.15 -14.11 -13.43
C LEU A 30 2.32 -12.84 -13.68
N GLU A 31 1.68 -12.29 -12.65
CA GLU A 31 0.92 -11.05 -12.72
C GLU A 31 1.78 -9.87 -13.18
N THR A 32 3.00 -9.76 -12.62
CA THR A 32 3.96 -8.70 -12.99
C THR A 32 4.41 -8.84 -14.44
N VAL A 33 4.78 -10.03 -14.87
CA VAL A 33 5.21 -10.30 -16.26
C VAL A 33 4.07 -9.99 -17.25
N ILE A 34 2.85 -10.40 -16.95
CA ILE A 34 1.70 -10.09 -17.79
C ILE A 34 1.47 -8.59 -17.83
N SER A 35 1.53 -7.90 -16.67
CA SER A 35 1.31 -6.45 -16.58
C SER A 35 2.35 -5.66 -17.37
N LEU A 36 3.62 -6.10 -17.36
CA LEU A 36 4.69 -5.53 -18.16
C LEU A 36 4.55 -5.86 -19.66
N GLY A 37 3.95 -7.00 -19.99
CA GLY A 37 3.75 -7.43 -21.38
C GLY A 37 2.60 -6.70 -22.09
N LEU A 38 1.56 -6.31 -21.36
CA LEU A 38 0.35 -5.69 -21.94
C LEU A 38 0.62 -4.43 -22.78
N PRO A 39 1.41 -3.44 -22.32
CA PRO A 39 1.74 -2.28 -23.14
C PRO A 39 2.52 -2.67 -24.40
N GLY A 40 3.35 -3.73 -24.33
CA GLY A 40 4.08 -4.23 -25.49
C GLY A 40 3.19 -4.84 -26.57
N ILE A 41 2.11 -5.54 -26.17
CA ILE A 41 1.12 -6.06 -27.11
C ILE A 41 0.38 -4.89 -27.78
N LEU A 42 -0.04 -3.91 -27.00
CA LEU A 42 -0.77 -2.75 -27.49
C LEU A 42 0.11 -1.87 -28.41
N SER A 43 1.39 -1.72 -28.08
CA SER A 43 2.39 -1.07 -28.96
C SER A 43 2.45 -1.72 -30.34
N ARG A 44 2.45 -3.06 -30.43
CA ARG A 44 2.45 -3.80 -31.70
C ARG A 44 1.15 -3.63 -32.47
N ILE A 45 0.01 -3.56 -31.80
CA ILE A 45 -1.28 -3.27 -32.44
C ILE A 45 -1.27 -1.88 -33.05
N ILE A 46 -0.76 -0.87 -32.33
CA ILE A 46 -0.64 0.51 -32.83
C ILE A 46 0.26 0.58 -34.05
N ASP A 47 1.41 -0.08 -34.03
CA ASP A 47 2.34 -0.10 -35.16
C ASP A 47 1.83 -0.89 -36.36
N GLY A 48 0.90 -1.82 -36.13
CA GLY A 48 0.20 -2.58 -37.15
C GLY A 48 -0.92 -1.80 -37.86
N LEU A 49 -1.40 -0.71 -37.27
CA LEU A 49 -2.46 0.10 -37.87
C LEU A 49 -2.00 0.69 -39.21
N GLY A 50 -2.78 0.44 -40.27
CA GLY A 50 -2.44 0.88 -41.63
C GLY A 50 -1.33 0.08 -42.35
N LYS A 51 -0.68 -0.87 -41.71
CA LYS A 51 0.37 -1.72 -42.32
C LYS A 51 -0.04 -3.18 -42.43
N GLN A 52 -0.92 -3.65 -41.56
CA GLN A 52 -1.33 -5.05 -41.44
C GLN A 52 -2.75 -5.28 -41.89
N THR A 53 -3.07 -6.54 -42.17
CA THR A 53 -4.46 -6.93 -42.55
C THR A 53 -5.40 -6.81 -41.36
N ILE A 54 -6.69 -6.55 -41.61
CA ILE A 54 -7.73 -6.49 -40.60
C ILE A 54 -7.77 -7.79 -39.78
N THR A 55 -7.58 -8.94 -40.42
CA THR A 55 -7.56 -10.26 -39.78
C THR A 55 -6.44 -10.35 -38.74
N TRP A 56 -5.25 -9.83 -39.03
CA TRP A 56 -4.12 -9.78 -38.11
C TRP A 56 -4.43 -8.88 -36.91
N LEU A 57 -4.99 -7.69 -37.17
CA LEU A 57 -5.37 -6.76 -36.10
C LEU A 57 -6.40 -7.37 -35.13
N VAL A 58 -7.44 -8.00 -35.70
CA VAL A 58 -8.48 -8.69 -34.90
C VAL A 58 -7.85 -9.81 -34.05
N ALA A 59 -6.96 -10.62 -34.63
CA ALA A 59 -6.29 -11.69 -33.90
C ALA A 59 -5.46 -11.15 -32.73
N PHE A 60 -4.72 -10.04 -32.92
CA PHE A 60 -3.91 -9.44 -31.87
C PHE A 60 -4.78 -8.77 -30.78
N ILE A 61 -5.93 -8.17 -31.14
CA ILE A 61 -6.89 -7.63 -30.19
C ILE A 61 -7.50 -8.77 -29.36
N LEU A 62 -7.90 -9.87 -29.98
CA LEU A 62 -8.43 -11.04 -29.26
C LEU A 62 -7.37 -11.63 -28.33
N PHE A 63 -6.10 -11.71 -28.78
CA PHE A 63 -5.00 -12.14 -27.95
C PHE A 63 -4.80 -11.21 -26.74
N PHE A 64 -4.83 -9.88 -26.95
CA PHE A 64 -4.75 -8.90 -25.87
C PHE A 64 -5.87 -9.11 -24.85
N LEU A 65 -7.12 -9.26 -25.29
CA LEU A 65 -8.26 -9.53 -24.42
C LEU A 65 -8.08 -10.83 -23.61
N ALA A 66 -7.62 -11.89 -24.27
CA ALA A 66 -7.32 -13.15 -23.60
C ALA A 66 -6.27 -12.98 -22.50
N VAL A 67 -5.19 -12.23 -22.75
CA VAL A 67 -4.13 -11.93 -21.79
C VAL A 67 -4.67 -11.10 -20.62
N VAL A 68 -5.55 -10.13 -20.86
CA VAL A 68 -6.23 -9.34 -19.80
C VAL A 68 -7.08 -10.24 -18.90
N VAL A 69 -7.83 -11.18 -19.48
CA VAL A 69 -8.63 -12.16 -18.73
C VAL A 69 -7.71 -13.05 -17.87
N VAL A 70 -6.62 -13.57 -18.45
CA VAL A 70 -5.63 -14.39 -17.71
C VAL A 70 -5.02 -13.59 -16.57
N LYS A 71 -4.70 -12.29 -16.79
CA LYS A 71 -4.25 -11.40 -15.72
C LYS A 71 -5.29 -11.32 -14.60
N GLY A 72 -6.55 -11.10 -14.92
CA GLY A 72 -7.64 -11.03 -13.93
C GLY A 72 -7.71 -12.30 -13.07
N PHE A 73 -7.61 -13.47 -13.69
CA PHE A 73 -7.53 -14.74 -12.94
C PHE A 73 -6.30 -14.83 -12.05
N ALA A 74 -5.13 -14.40 -12.52
CA ALA A 74 -3.90 -14.39 -11.72
C ALA A 74 -4.04 -13.47 -10.51
N THR A 75 -4.62 -12.28 -10.66
CA THR A 75 -4.89 -11.33 -9.55
C THR A 75 -5.84 -11.92 -8.53
N VAL A 76 -6.95 -12.55 -8.96
CA VAL A 76 -7.90 -13.21 -8.06
C VAL A 76 -7.24 -14.37 -7.31
N LEU A 77 -6.46 -15.19 -8.01
CA LEU A 77 -5.73 -16.31 -7.41
C LEU A 77 -4.72 -15.81 -6.37
N ASN A 78 -3.98 -14.76 -6.68
CA ASN A 78 -3.03 -14.12 -5.78
C ASN A 78 -3.73 -13.61 -4.51
N SER A 79 -4.83 -12.87 -4.65
CA SER A 79 -5.63 -12.36 -3.53
C SER A 79 -6.18 -13.50 -2.67
N TYR A 80 -6.69 -14.56 -3.29
CA TYR A 80 -7.20 -15.73 -2.57
C TYR A 80 -6.10 -16.45 -1.76
N LEU A 81 -4.95 -16.72 -2.38
CA LEU A 81 -3.84 -17.41 -1.71
C LEU A 81 -3.28 -16.56 -0.55
N SER A 82 -3.20 -15.26 -0.73
CA SER A 82 -2.72 -14.30 0.24
C SER A 82 -3.63 -14.21 1.46
N GLU A 83 -4.92 -14.02 1.22
CA GLU A 83 -5.93 -13.97 2.28
C GLU A 83 -6.00 -15.29 3.05
N LYS A 84 -5.98 -16.42 2.35
CA LYS A 84 -5.96 -17.74 2.98
C LYS A 84 -4.71 -17.95 3.84
N MET A 85 -3.54 -17.48 3.37
CA MET A 85 -2.30 -17.54 4.14
C MET A 85 -2.41 -16.67 5.39
N GLY A 86 -2.80 -15.41 5.25
CA GLY A 86 -2.91 -14.45 6.35
C GLY A 86 -3.86 -14.94 7.44
N ARG A 87 -5.09 -15.35 7.06
CA ARG A 87 -6.07 -15.91 8.01
C ARG A 87 -5.54 -17.13 8.71
N SER A 88 -4.94 -18.06 7.98
CA SER A 88 -4.43 -19.30 8.55
C SER A 88 -3.27 -19.09 9.52
N VAL A 89 -2.42 -18.06 9.34
CA VAL A 89 -1.39 -17.68 10.30
C VAL A 89 -2.04 -17.06 11.55
N CYS A 90 -2.99 -16.18 11.36
CA CYS A 90 -3.66 -15.50 12.48
C CYS A 90 -4.54 -16.44 13.31
N ASP A 91 -5.18 -17.43 12.69
CA ASP A 91 -5.92 -18.47 13.42
C ASP A 91 -5.01 -19.33 14.31
N GLU A 92 -3.79 -19.58 13.88
CA GLU A 92 -2.78 -20.27 14.69
C GLU A 92 -2.37 -19.41 15.90
N ILE A 93 -2.15 -18.11 15.68
CA ILE A 93 -1.85 -17.15 16.75
C ILE A 93 -3.03 -17.04 17.73
N ARG A 94 -4.29 -16.94 17.24
CA ARG A 94 -5.48 -16.93 18.10
C ARG A 94 -5.56 -18.17 18.99
N LYS A 95 -5.33 -19.35 18.42
CA LYS A 95 -5.32 -20.62 19.18
C LYS A 95 -4.25 -20.61 20.27
N GLU A 96 -3.06 -20.08 19.96
CA GLU A 96 -1.97 -20.00 20.93
C GLU A 96 -2.26 -18.98 22.04
N LEU A 97 -2.82 -17.81 21.69
CA LEU A 97 -3.26 -16.83 22.67
C LEU A 97 -4.36 -17.36 23.58
N LEU A 98 -5.38 -18.02 23.03
CA LEU A 98 -6.44 -18.67 23.82
C LEU A 98 -5.87 -19.74 24.75
N LYS A 99 -4.95 -20.58 24.27
CA LYS A 99 -4.29 -21.59 25.11
C LYS A 99 -3.54 -20.94 26.28
N LYS A 100 -2.80 -19.87 26.04
CA LYS A 100 -2.10 -19.12 27.09
C LYS A 100 -3.09 -18.49 28.08
N LEU A 101 -4.20 -17.91 27.58
CA LEU A 101 -5.25 -17.32 28.41
C LEU A 101 -5.81 -18.34 29.42
N PHE A 102 -6.10 -19.57 28.99
CA PHE A 102 -6.59 -20.62 29.90
C PHE A 102 -5.54 -21.16 30.87
N GLN A 103 -4.24 -20.84 30.66
CA GLN A 103 -3.18 -21.20 31.58
C GLN A 103 -2.94 -20.13 32.68
N PHE A 104 -3.57 -18.97 32.57
CA PHE A 104 -3.45 -17.92 33.57
C PHE A 104 -4.10 -18.32 34.90
N SER A 105 -3.48 -17.91 36.00
CA SER A 105 -4.03 -18.14 37.33
C SER A 105 -5.30 -17.28 37.55
N VAL A 106 -6.17 -17.71 38.47
CA VAL A 106 -7.41 -16.99 38.81
C VAL A 106 -7.14 -15.55 39.28
N SER A 107 -5.99 -15.31 39.95
CA SER A 107 -5.57 -13.97 40.38
C SER A 107 -5.22 -13.07 39.20
N GLN A 108 -4.58 -13.61 38.16
CA GLN A 108 -4.25 -12.86 36.93
C GLN A 108 -5.50 -12.53 36.13
N HIS A 109 -6.49 -13.43 36.06
CA HIS A 109 -7.79 -13.16 35.43
C HIS A 109 -8.57 -12.02 36.12
N LYS A 110 -8.47 -11.87 37.46
CA LYS A 110 -9.14 -10.78 38.20
C LYS A 110 -8.47 -9.43 38.00
N MET A 111 -7.18 -9.38 37.70
CA MET A 111 -6.43 -8.14 37.49
C MET A 111 -6.58 -7.56 36.09
N SER A 112 -6.97 -8.38 35.11
CA SER A 112 -7.10 -7.97 33.71
C SER A 112 -8.59 -7.86 33.33
N LYS A 113 -8.97 -6.75 32.69
CA LYS A 113 -10.33 -6.60 32.18
C LYS A 113 -10.56 -7.56 31.03
N THR A 114 -11.68 -8.28 31.04
CA THR A 114 -12.04 -9.22 29.96
C THR A 114 -12.01 -8.55 28.59
N GLY A 115 -12.35 -7.25 28.50
CA GLY A 115 -12.29 -6.46 27.28
C GLY A 115 -10.90 -6.35 26.66
N ASP A 116 -9.86 -6.20 27.50
CA ASP A 116 -8.46 -6.08 27.02
C ASP A 116 -8.00 -7.36 26.30
N PHE A 117 -8.48 -8.53 26.74
CA PHE A 117 -8.19 -9.80 26.07
C PHE A 117 -8.92 -9.93 24.74
N PHE A 118 -10.19 -9.50 24.69
CA PHE A 118 -10.93 -9.49 23.43
C PHE A 118 -10.30 -8.55 22.40
N GLU A 119 -9.87 -7.37 22.83
CA GLU A 119 -9.18 -6.41 21.95
C GLU A 119 -7.89 -7.01 21.39
N LYS A 120 -7.09 -7.73 22.20
CA LYS A 120 -5.89 -8.41 21.71
C LYS A 120 -6.19 -9.56 20.76
N ILE A 121 -7.14 -10.43 21.10
CA ILE A 121 -7.45 -11.64 20.33
C ILE A 121 -8.15 -11.30 19.00
N GLU A 122 -9.03 -10.28 18.99
CA GLU A 122 -9.76 -9.88 17.78
C GLU A 122 -9.15 -8.64 17.11
N GLY A 123 -8.87 -7.58 17.84
CA GLY A 123 -8.35 -6.33 17.29
C GLY A 123 -6.95 -6.49 16.73
N ASP A 124 -5.98 -6.78 17.59
CA ASP A 124 -4.57 -6.87 17.20
C ASP A 124 -4.31 -8.00 16.19
N VAL A 125 -4.94 -9.17 16.36
CA VAL A 125 -4.78 -10.28 15.42
C VAL A 125 -5.39 -9.94 14.05
N ASN A 126 -6.51 -9.20 13.97
CA ASN A 126 -7.03 -8.75 12.68
C ASN A 126 -6.10 -7.75 11.98
N VAL A 127 -5.40 -6.88 12.71
CA VAL A 127 -4.34 -6.03 12.15
C VAL A 127 -3.21 -6.90 11.56
N MET A 128 -2.86 -8.01 12.23
CA MET A 128 -1.88 -8.97 11.73
C MET A 128 -2.37 -9.70 10.47
N VAL A 129 -3.67 -10.03 10.34
CA VAL A 129 -4.23 -10.55 9.08
C VAL A 129 -3.93 -9.59 7.94
N GLY A 130 -4.26 -8.30 8.09
CA GLY A 130 -3.98 -7.27 7.09
C GLY A 130 -2.49 -7.18 6.73
N PHE A 131 -1.61 -7.31 7.72
CA PHE A 131 -0.16 -7.33 7.50
C PHE A 131 0.29 -8.50 6.61
N PHE A 132 -0.15 -9.72 6.93
CA PHE A 132 0.28 -10.92 6.21
C PHE A 132 -0.44 -11.11 4.87
N SER A 133 -1.72 -10.72 4.77
CA SER A 133 -2.51 -10.89 3.54
C SER A 133 -2.26 -9.82 2.49
N ASN A 134 -2.07 -8.58 2.90
CA ASN A 134 -2.03 -7.44 1.99
C ASN A 134 -0.68 -6.74 1.99
N MET A 135 -0.21 -6.28 3.16
CA MET A 135 0.95 -5.40 3.24
C MET A 135 2.21 -6.01 2.65
N LEU A 136 2.57 -7.25 3.04
CA LEU A 136 3.77 -7.91 2.51
C LEU A 136 3.69 -8.11 0.99
N ILE A 137 2.50 -8.48 0.52
CA ILE A 137 2.26 -8.80 -0.88
C ILE A 137 2.27 -7.54 -1.74
N ASP A 138 1.63 -6.47 -1.29
CA ASP A 138 1.65 -5.18 -1.97
C ASP A 138 3.07 -4.60 -2.07
N ILE A 139 3.88 -4.73 -1.00
CA ILE A 139 5.29 -4.32 -1.02
C ILE A 139 6.08 -5.14 -2.05
N MET A 140 5.89 -6.47 -2.07
CA MET A 140 6.60 -7.35 -3.00
C MET A 140 6.15 -7.12 -4.44
N SER A 141 4.85 -7.06 -4.70
CA SER A 141 4.27 -6.78 -6.02
C SER A 141 4.76 -5.44 -6.57
N SER A 142 4.68 -4.38 -5.74
CA SER A 142 5.15 -3.05 -6.12
C SER A 142 6.65 -3.03 -6.42
N SER A 143 7.45 -3.72 -5.61
CA SER A 143 8.89 -3.83 -5.82
C SER A 143 9.22 -4.55 -7.12
N PHE A 144 8.57 -5.69 -7.41
CA PHE A 144 8.75 -6.42 -8.66
C PHE A 144 8.34 -5.58 -9.87
N MET A 145 7.25 -4.83 -9.76
CA MET A 145 6.77 -3.96 -10.83
C MET A 145 7.75 -2.82 -11.13
N ILE A 146 8.23 -2.13 -10.08
CA ILE A 146 9.21 -1.03 -10.24
C ILE A 146 10.50 -1.56 -10.86
N VAL A 147 11.05 -2.66 -10.32
CA VAL A 147 12.28 -3.26 -10.86
C VAL A 147 12.08 -3.72 -12.32
N GLY A 148 10.92 -4.36 -12.60
CA GLY A 148 10.59 -4.79 -13.95
C GLY A 148 10.53 -3.65 -14.96
N ILE A 149 9.88 -2.53 -14.59
CA ILE A 149 9.81 -1.33 -15.44
C ILE A 149 11.20 -0.72 -15.64
N LEU A 150 12.01 -0.61 -14.59
CA LEU A 150 13.40 -0.09 -14.71
C LEU A 150 14.25 -0.96 -15.65
N VAL A 151 14.13 -2.28 -15.55
CA VAL A 151 14.81 -3.21 -16.46
C VAL A 151 14.36 -2.97 -17.91
N VAL A 152 13.06 -2.82 -18.16
CA VAL A 152 12.53 -2.54 -19.49
C VAL A 152 13.08 -1.21 -20.04
N PHE A 153 13.11 -0.15 -19.25
CA PHE A 153 13.68 1.13 -19.69
C PHE A 153 15.16 1.03 -20.00
N LEU A 154 15.95 0.33 -19.18
CA LEU A 154 17.37 0.11 -19.41
C LEU A 154 17.66 -0.69 -20.71
N THR A 155 16.80 -1.65 -21.02
CA THR A 155 16.95 -2.44 -22.27
C THR A 155 16.58 -1.65 -23.53
N LYS A 156 15.69 -0.65 -23.42
CA LYS A 156 15.27 0.19 -24.54
C LYS A 156 16.22 1.37 -24.78
N SER A 157 16.66 2.05 -23.72
CA SER A 157 17.60 3.16 -23.79
C SER A 157 18.29 3.37 -22.46
N LEU A 158 19.63 3.31 -22.44
CA LEU A 158 20.44 3.60 -21.24
C LEU A 158 20.17 5.00 -20.67
N ILE A 159 19.89 5.98 -21.54
CA ILE A 159 19.60 7.36 -21.12
C ILE A 159 18.25 7.41 -20.38
N LEU A 160 17.20 6.84 -20.98
CA LEU A 160 15.87 6.79 -20.35
C LEU A 160 15.92 5.98 -19.05
N GLY A 161 16.51 4.79 -19.08
CA GLY A 161 16.69 3.96 -17.90
C GLY A 161 17.45 4.68 -16.78
N GLY A 162 18.52 5.40 -17.11
CA GLY A 162 19.29 6.22 -16.16
C GLY A 162 18.46 7.32 -15.53
N ILE A 163 17.68 8.06 -16.31
CA ILE A 163 16.78 9.12 -15.81
C ILE A 163 15.76 8.53 -14.81
N PHE A 164 15.10 7.42 -15.19
CA PHE A 164 14.10 6.79 -14.31
C PHE A 164 14.72 6.17 -13.07
N CYS A 165 15.93 5.62 -13.14
CA CYS A 165 16.68 5.18 -11.96
C CYS A 165 16.96 6.34 -11.00
N VAL A 166 17.44 7.48 -11.51
CA VAL A 166 17.68 8.67 -10.67
C VAL A 166 16.39 9.15 -10.03
N ILE A 167 15.30 9.22 -10.78
CA ILE A 167 13.99 9.62 -10.25
C ILE A 167 13.52 8.64 -9.17
N ALA A 168 13.63 7.33 -9.39
CA ALA A 168 13.25 6.31 -8.41
C ALA A 168 14.06 6.43 -7.11
N VAL A 169 15.38 6.65 -7.20
CA VAL A 169 16.24 6.88 -6.04
C VAL A 169 15.86 8.17 -5.32
N LEU A 170 15.63 9.26 -6.05
CA LEU A 170 15.25 10.55 -5.48
C LEU A 170 13.92 10.46 -4.71
N ILE A 171 12.94 9.76 -5.27
CA ILE A 171 11.67 9.48 -4.63
C ILE A 171 11.86 8.69 -3.33
N PHE A 172 12.68 7.66 -3.36
CA PHE A 172 12.95 6.81 -2.19
C PHE A 172 13.63 7.61 -1.08
N VAL A 173 14.58 8.49 -1.43
CA VAL A 173 15.25 9.40 -0.49
C VAL A 173 14.26 10.41 0.13
N ILE A 174 13.42 11.04 -0.68
CA ILE A 174 12.38 11.97 -0.18
C ILE A 174 11.44 11.24 0.78
N PHE A 175 11.01 10.03 0.40
CA PHE A 175 10.07 9.24 1.19
C PHE A 175 10.65 8.88 2.57
N ILE A 176 11.87 8.35 2.62
CA ILE A 176 12.54 8.01 3.89
C ILE A 176 12.82 9.26 4.71
N GLY A 177 13.29 10.34 4.08
CA GLY A 177 13.64 11.58 4.76
C GLY A 177 12.46 12.27 5.43
N THR A 178 11.27 12.17 4.84
CA THR A 178 10.05 12.82 5.37
C THR A 178 9.29 11.96 6.39
N GLN A 179 9.48 10.65 6.41
CA GLN A 179 8.68 9.71 7.21
C GLN A 179 8.66 10.05 8.70
N LYS A 180 9.81 10.40 9.30
CA LYS A 180 9.90 10.69 10.74
C LYS A 180 9.10 11.94 11.12
N SER A 181 9.22 13.00 10.34
CA SER A 181 8.49 14.26 10.57
C SER A 181 6.99 14.10 10.37
N LEU A 182 6.59 13.32 9.36
CA LEU A 182 5.18 13.04 9.09
C LEU A 182 4.56 12.17 10.18
N SER A 183 5.27 11.16 10.68
CA SER A 183 4.80 10.33 11.79
C SER A 183 4.56 11.16 13.06
N ALA A 184 5.39 12.17 13.34
CA ALA A 184 5.19 13.06 14.48
C ALA A 184 3.89 13.89 14.31
N LEU A 185 3.68 14.50 13.14
CA LEU A 185 2.47 15.28 12.86
C LEU A 185 1.18 14.44 12.98
N TRP A 186 1.19 13.22 12.43
CA TRP A 186 0.06 12.31 12.55
C TRP A 186 -0.18 11.85 13.99
N ASN A 187 0.89 11.64 14.76
CA ASN A 187 0.77 11.30 16.18
C ASN A 187 0.14 12.46 16.98
N ASP A 188 0.56 13.70 16.74
CA ASP A 188 0.00 14.88 17.40
C ASP A 188 -1.48 15.06 17.07
N ALA A 189 -1.88 14.83 15.82
CA ALA A 189 -3.29 14.85 15.41
C ALA A 189 -4.09 13.75 16.12
N ARG A 190 -3.56 12.52 16.16
CA ARG A 190 -4.21 11.37 16.84
C ARG A 190 -4.37 11.58 18.34
N VAL A 191 -3.37 12.13 19.01
CA VAL A 191 -3.46 12.45 20.45
C VAL A 191 -4.56 13.48 20.69
N SER A 192 -4.65 14.52 19.84
CA SER A 192 -5.71 15.52 19.93
C SER A 192 -7.10 14.93 19.65
N GLU A 193 -7.20 14.02 18.67
CA GLU A 193 -8.42 13.26 18.37
C GLU A 193 -8.89 12.43 19.56
N THR A 194 -7.98 11.67 20.16
CA THR A 194 -8.28 10.81 21.32
C THR A 194 -8.75 11.65 22.52
N LYS A 195 -8.12 12.82 22.75
CA LYS A 195 -8.53 13.76 23.79
C LYS A 195 -9.94 14.28 23.53
N LEU A 196 -10.20 14.78 22.32
CA LEU A 196 -11.52 15.31 21.93
C LEU A 196 -12.63 14.27 22.12
N PHE A 197 -12.46 13.06 21.60
CA PHE A 197 -13.46 12.00 21.72
C PHE A 197 -13.59 11.46 23.14
N GLY A 198 -12.51 11.47 23.94
CA GLY A 198 -12.55 11.13 25.36
C GLY A 198 -13.42 12.11 26.14
N GLU A 199 -13.17 13.40 26.02
CA GLU A 199 -13.96 14.46 26.69
C GLU A 199 -15.41 14.48 26.19
N PHE A 200 -15.63 14.33 24.88
CA PHE A 200 -16.98 14.22 24.31
C PHE A 200 -17.76 13.02 24.88
N SER A 201 -17.09 11.89 25.05
CA SER A 201 -17.69 10.69 25.64
C SER A 201 -18.13 10.94 27.10
N GLU A 202 -17.28 11.61 27.89
CA GLU A 202 -17.59 12.00 29.26
C GLU A 202 -18.79 12.97 29.31
N ASP A 203 -18.83 13.95 28.38
CA ASP A 203 -19.96 14.90 28.29
C ASP A 203 -21.27 14.21 27.94
N VAL A 204 -21.24 13.22 27.05
CA VAL A 204 -22.44 12.43 26.72
C VAL A 204 -22.92 11.62 27.93
N TYR A 205 -22.00 11.01 28.69
CA TYR A 205 -22.38 10.30 29.92
C TYR A 205 -22.95 11.25 30.99
N ALA A 206 -22.42 12.48 31.11
CA ALA A 206 -22.88 13.49 32.05
C ALA A 206 -24.06 14.36 31.53
N ALA A 207 -24.61 14.04 30.33
CA ALA A 207 -25.60 14.91 29.67
C ALA A 207 -26.85 15.24 30.51
N ALA A 208 -27.34 14.30 31.33
CA ALA A 208 -28.46 14.52 32.23
C ALA A 208 -28.11 15.53 33.33
N ASP A 209 -26.90 15.44 33.90
CA ASP A 209 -26.42 16.34 34.95
C ASP A 209 -26.16 17.74 34.38
N VAL A 210 -25.50 17.81 33.20
CA VAL A 210 -25.29 19.08 32.49
C VAL A 210 -26.59 19.81 32.23
N LYS A 211 -27.61 19.10 31.77
CA LYS A 211 -28.94 19.64 31.52
C LYS A 211 -29.62 20.06 32.83
N GLY A 212 -29.44 19.27 33.90
CA GLY A 212 -30.00 19.59 35.22
C GLY A 212 -29.48 20.89 35.85
N ILE A 213 -28.23 21.26 35.53
CA ILE A 213 -27.59 22.50 36.02
C ILE A 213 -27.57 23.64 34.98
N GLY A 214 -28.15 23.43 33.78
CA GLY A 214 -28.26 24.44 32.71
C GLY A 214 -26.90 24.93 32.18
N LYS A 215 -25.94 24.01 31.96
CA LYS A 215 -24.57 24.32 31.51
C LYS A 215 -24.25 23.81 30.09
N GLU A 216 -25.27 23.62 29.27
CA GLU A 216 -25.12 23.15 27.88
C GLU A 216 -24.19 24.06 27.05
N ASP A 217 -24.36 25.38 27.18
CA ASP A 217 -23.55 26.34 26.44
C ASP A 217 -22.06 26.26 26.79
N TYR A 218 -21.74 25.96 28.06
CA TYR A 218 -20.33 25.74 28.47
C TYR A 218 -19.72 24.51 27.78
N ILE A 219 -20.48 23.40 27.72
CA ILE A 219 -20.03 22.19 27.04
C ILE A 219 -19.85 22.43 25.55
N HIS A 220 -20.80 23.13 24.90
CA HIS A 220 -20.69 23.50 23.49
C HIS A 220 -19.47 24.35 23.20
N GLU A 221 -19.17 25.35 24.01
CA GLU A 221 -17.99 26.21 23.82
C GLU A 221 -16.69 25.45 24.05
N ARG A 222 -16.63 24.56 25.06
CA ARG A 222 -15.47 23.69 25.29
C ARG A 222 -15.24 22.78 24.13
N PHE A 223 -16.28 22.05 23.67
CA PHE A 223 -16.20 21.17 22.51
C PHE A 223 -15.72 21.91 21.26
N ARG A 224 -16.26 23.11 20.99
CA ARG A 224 -15.86 23.92 19.85
C ARG A 224 -14.39 24.30 19.89
N LYS A 225 -13.85 24.60 21.06
CA LYS A 225 -12.43 24.92 21.25
C LYS A 225 -11.54 23.69 21.01
N ASP A 226 -11.88 22.55 21.60
CA ASP A 226 -11.12 21.31 21.46
C ASP A 226 -11.18 20.77 20.02
N PHE A 227 -12.35 20.91 19.38
CA PHE A 227 -12.50 20.57 17.97
C PHE A 227 -11.65 21.46 17.06
N ALA A 228 -11.58 22.76 17.31
CA ALA A 228 -10.73 23.67 16.56
C ALA A 228 -9.23 23.34 16.71
N GLU A 229 -8.78 22.92 17.90
CA GLU A 229 -7.42 22.46 18.13
C GLU A 229 -7.14 21.16 17.34
N PHE A 230 -8.05 20.19 17.39
CA PHE A 230 -7.96 18.95 16.62
C PHE A 230 -7.94 19.24 15.11
N GLU A 231 -8.87 20.06 14.62
CA GLU A 231 -8.97 20.42 13.20
C GLU A 231 -7.66 21.04 12.69
N GLN A 232 -7.08 21.99 13.43
CA GLN A 232 -5.82 22.62 13.06
C GLN A 232 -4.68 21.59 12.93
N LYS A 233 -4.56 20.68 13.89
CA LYS A 233 -3.54 19.61 13.86
C LYS A 233 -3.79 18.62 12.71
N GLN A 234 -5.06 18.25 12.50
CA GLN A 234 -5.47 17.34 11.45
C GLN A 234 -5.21 17.91 10.05
N VAL A 235 -5.57 19.17 9.82
CA VAL A 235 -5.31 19.88 8.55
C VAL A 235 -3.81 19.97 8.30
N LYS A 236 -3.01 20.35 9.33
CA LYS A 236 -1.56 20.39 9.23
C LYS A 236 -0.96 19.03 8.90
N ALA A 237 -1.38 17.97 9.60
CA ALA A 237 -0.93 16.61 9.34
C ALA A 237 -1.31 16.14 7.93
N SER A 238 -2.54 16.42 7.48
CA SER A 238 -3.03 16.06 6.15
C SER A 238 -2.28 16.81 5.04
N PHE A 239 -2.06 18.11 5.20
CA PHE A 239 -1.33 18.92 4.21
C PHE A 239 0.10 18.40 4.03
N TRP A 240 0.88 18.37 5.11
CA TRP A 240 2.27 17.91 5.07
C TRP A 240 2.37 16.40 4.77
N GLY A 241 1.39 15.59 5.21
CA GLY A 241 1.33 14.16 4.93
C GLY A 241 1.10 13.82 3.46
N ASN A 242 0.37 14.69 2.73
CA ASN A 242 0.10 14.47 1.31
C ASN A 242 1.16 15.12 0.40
N LEU A 243 1.92 16.10 0.91
CA LEU A 243 2.91 16.82 0.11
C LEU A 243 3.94 15.90 -0.58
N PRO A 244 4.58 14.92 0.10
CA PRO A 244 5.53 14.03 -0.55
C PRO A 244 4.91 13.22 -1.69
N ALA A 245 3.65 12.80 -1.55
CA ALA A 245 2.95 12.09 -2.62
C ALA A 245 2.66 13.01 -3.80
N THR A 246 2.23 14.24 -3.55
CA THR A 246 1.96 15.23 -4.60
C THR A 246 3.24 15.56 -5.37
N VAL A 247 4.36 15.80 -4.66
CA VAL A 247 5.68 16.00 -5.29
C VAL A 247 6.08 14.78 -6.13
N PHE A 248 5.87 13.57 -5.61
CA PHE A 248 6.14 12.34 -6.33
C PHE A 248 5.36 12.25 -7.66
N PHE A 249 4.03 12.39 -7.61
CA PHE A 249 3.21 12.32 -8.82
C PHE A 249 3.55 13.44 -9.81
N SER A 250 3.89 14.63 -9.31
CA SER A 250 4.36 15.73 -10.17
C SER A 250 5.68 15.40 -10.86
N LEU A 251 6.63 14.77 -10.14
CA LEU A 251 7.90 14.33 -10.72
C LEU A 251 7.71 13.23 -11.78
N LEU A 252 6.78 12.28 -11.55
CA LEU A 252 6.44 11.27 -12.56
C LEU A 252 5.83 11.89 -13.81
N ASN A 253 4.89 12.83 -13.66
CA ASN A 253 4.29 13.51 -14.81
C ASN A 253 5.32 14.35 -15.60
N VAL A 254 6.27 15.00 -14.90
CA VAL A 254 7.39 15.69 -15.54
C VAL A 254 8.28 14.68 -16.29
N ALA A 255 8.59 13.54 -15.66
CA ALA A 255 9.36 12.47 -16.29
C ALA A 255 8.66 11.91 -17.54
N GLU A 256 7.32 11.77 -17.49
CA GLU A 256 6.51 11.37 -18.65
C GLU A 256 6.62 12.42 -19.79
N GLY A 257 6.51 13.70 -19.47
CA GLY A 257 6.71 14.78 -20.44
C GLY A 257 8.12 14.74 -21.06
N ILE A 258 9.17 14.54 -20.27
CA ILE A 258 10.54 14.37 -20.76
C ILE A 258 10.66 13.13 -21.65
N ALA A 259 10.09 12.01 -21.25
CA ALA A 259 10.11 10.78 -22.04
C ALA A 259 9.38 10.97 -23.38
N LEU A 260 8.26 11.70 -23.40
CA LEU A 260 7.55 12.08 -24.63
C LEU A 260 8.42 12.97 -25.52
N LEU A 261 9.05 14.00 -24.99
CA LEU A 261 9.91 14.91 -25.78
C LEU A 261 11.08 14.15 -26.42
N ILE A 262 11.76 13.31 -25.65
CA ILE A 262 12.87 12.46 -26.16
C ILE A 262 12.32 11.44 -27.15
N GLY A 263 11.18 10.81 -26.84
CA GLY A 263 10.54 9.84 -27.71
C GLY A 263 10.14 10.40 -29.06
N VAL A 264 9.54 11.59 -29.11
CA VAL A 264 9.20 12.32 -30.36
C VAL A 264 10.46 12.64 -31.17
N GLN A 265 11.54 13.07 -30.53
CA GLN A 265 12.81 13.32 -31.24
C GLN A 265 13.39 12.05 -31.86
N LEU A 266 13.30 10.91 -31.15
CA LEU A 266 13.74 9.61 -31.65
C LEU A 266 12.83 9.09 -32.77
N LEU A 267 11.51 9.32 -32.66
CA LEU A 267 10.53 9.02 -33.69
C LEU A 267 10.83 9.79 -35.00
N ASN A 268 11.09 11.10 -34.90
CA ASN A 268 11.43 11.94 -36.04
C ASN A 268 12.75 11.51 -36.71
N ARG A 269 13.66 10.90 -35.96
CA ARG A 269 14.91 10.31 -36.48
C ARG A 269 14.74 8.88 -37.01
N GLY A 270 13.54 8.35 -37.04
CA GLY A 270 13.25 6.99 -37.45
C GLY A 270 13.80 5.87 -36.55
N ARG A 271 14.15 6.23 -35.27
CA ARG A 271 14.72 5.28 -34.29
C ARG A 271 13.67 4.64 -33.39
N LEU A 272 12.46 5.19 -33.32
CA LEU A 272 11.32 4.65 -32.60
C LEU A 272 10.10 4.64 -33.49
N SER A 273 9.16 3.72 -33.21
CA SER A 273 7.83 3.69 -33.79
C SER A 273 6.82 4.44 -32.91
N ILE A 274 5.62 4.71 -33.42
CA ILE A 274 4.51 5.31 -32.66
C ILE A 274 4.10 4.37 -31.52
N GLY A 275 4.05 3.06 -31.78
CA GLY A 275 3.77 2.06 -30.76
C GLY A 275 4.83 2.01 -29.66
N GLU A 276 6.11 2.19 -30.00
CA GLU A 276 7.18 2.27 -28.99
C GLU A 276 7.11 3.56 -28.16
N LEU A 277 6.69 4.68 -28.75
CA LEU A 277 6.41 5.90 -28.01
C LEU A 277 5.28 5.70 -27.00
N TYR A 278 4.16 5.08 -27.43
CA TYR A 278 3.07 4.68 -26.54
C TYR A 278 3.54 3.77 -25.42
N LEU A 279 4.42 2.81 -25.71
CA LEU A 279 4.97 1.87 -24.74
C LEU A 279 5.73 2.61 -23.63
N LEU A 280 6.55 3.60 -23.97
CA LEU A 280 7.32 4.39 -23.01
C LEU A 280 6.38 5.12 -22.05
N THR A 281 5.36 5.84 -22.54
CA THR A 281 4.39 6.56 -21.69
C THR A 281 3.57 5.62 -20.82
N SER A 282 3.14 4.47 -21.37
CA SER A 282 2.41 3.45 -20.63
C SER A 282 3.20 2.92 -19.43
N TYR A 283 4.50 2.69 -19.58
CA TYR A 283 5.34 2.24 -18.45
C TYR A 283 5.49 3.30 -17.35
N VAL A 284 5.54 4.58 -17.70
CA VAL A 284 5.51 5.65 -16.68
C VAL A 284 4.18 5.63 -15.93
N GLY A 285 3.08 5.53 -16.64
CA GLY A 285 1.75 5.40 -16.04
C GLY A 285 1.62 4.19 -15.10
N LEU A 286 2.23 3.05 -15.47
CA LEU A 286 2.23 1.85 -14.64
C LEU A 286 3.00 2.00 -13.32
N LEU A 287 3.89 2.99 -13.17
CA LEU A 287 4.59 3.27 -11.91
C LEU A 287 3.68 3.90 -10.85
N ASN A 288 2.57 4.54 -11.23
CA ASN A 288 1.71 5.27 -10.30
C ASN A 288 1.19 4.36 -9.16
N MET A 289 0.60 3.20 -9.50
CA MET A 289 0.00 2.29 -8.51
C MET A 289 1.03 1.66 -7.56
N PRO A 290 2.15 1.08 -8.01
CA PRO A 290 3.19 0.55 -7.14
C PRO A 290 3.67 1.55 -6.09
N PHE A 291 3.91 2.78 -6.49
CA PHE A 291 4.35 3.80 -5.53
C PHE A 291 3.25 4.23 -4.56
N PHE A 292 1.99 4.30 -5.02
CA PHE A 292 0.86 4.57 -4.14
C PHE A 292 0.71 3.47 -3.07
N HIS A 293 0.81 2.21 -3.48
CA HIS A 293 0.77 1.06 -2.57
C HIS A 293 1.92 1.12 -1.55
N LEU A 294 3.16 1.38 -2.00
CA LEU A 294 4.30 1.52 -1.10
C LEU A 294 4.08 2.64 -0.07
N LYS A 295 3.61 3.83 -0.51
CA LYS A 295 3.28 4.94 0.41
C LYS A 295 2.30 4.48 1.49
N TYR A 296 1.20 3.84 1.08
CA TYR A 296 0.15 3.40 1.98
C TYR A 296 0.66 2.34 2.97
N GLN A 297 1.36 1.34 2.49
CA GLN A 297 1.89 0.26 3.32
C GLN A 297 2.95 0.74 4.31
N PHE A 298 3.81 1.66 3.92
CA PHE A 298 4.78 2.26 4.84
C PHE A 298 4.11 3.11 5.93
N ALA A 299 3.01 3.79 5.63
CA ALA A 299 2.23 4.52 6.63
C ALA A 299 1.57 3.59 7.67
N GLN A 300 1.12 2.41 7.26
CA GLN A 300 0.49 1.40 8.13
C GLN A 300 1.49 0.52 8.90
N MET A 301 2.75 0.48 8.47
CA MET A 301 3.79 -0.37 9.04
C MET A 301 3.97 -0.22 10.56
N PRO A 302 3.98 0.98 11.16
CA PRO A 302 4.15 1.12 12.61
C PRO A 302 3.00 0.47 13.42
N MET A 303 1.77 0.55 12.93
CA MET A 303 0.59 -0.05 13.58
C MET A 303 0.66 -1.58 13.50
N SER A 304 1.00 -2.12 12.34
CA SER A 304 1.18 -3.56 12.14
C SER A 304 2.32 -4.13 12.97
N LEU A 305 3.43 -3.37 13.12
CA LEU A 305 4.56 -3.75 13.97
C LEU A 305 4.23 -3.66 15.47
N ALA A 306 3.32 -2.78 15.87
CA ALA A 306 2.85 -2.72 17.25
C ALA A 306 1.99 -3.95 17.60
N ALA A 307 1.09 -4.37 16.71
CA ALA A 307 0.28 -5.58 16.88
C ALA A 307 1.11 -6.86 16.97
N LEU A 308 2.28 -6.93 16.31
CA LEU A 308 3.22 -8.06 16.38
C LEU A 308 3.95 -8.21 17.74
N LYS A 309 3.73 -7.30 18.71
CA LYS A 309 4.36 -7.37 20.04
C LYS A 309 3.50 -8.12 21.07
N LEU A 310 2.38 -8.70 20.66
CA LEU A 310 1.56 -9.59 21.48
C LEU A 310 2.39 -10.79 21.98
#